data_b1d15484fbc96967ed41ac6625882dfd
#
_entry.id   b1d15484fbc96967ed41ac6625882dfd
#
_cell.length_a   1.000
_cell.length_b   1.000
_cell.length_c   1.000
_cell.angle_alpha   90.00
_cell.angle_beta   90.00
_cell.angle_gamma   90.00
#
_symmetry.space_group_name_H-M   'P 1'
#
loop_
_entity.id
_entity.type
_entity.pdbx_description
1 polymer ?
#
loop_
_entity_poly.entity_id
_entity_poly.type
_entity_poly.pdbx_seq_one_letter_code
_entity_poly.pdbx_strand_id
1 'polypeptide(L)'
;LSGTDVQSATAGLPTQGAGGWQVDLTLTTDGAKKFAEATKSLSAQKSPNNQFAIILDGIVMSAPQVNEPILGGSATISGSFTAQEAKALSQVLKFGALPISLNVDEVQQISPTLGSDQLRAGVLAGIFGLVLTAIYLLMYYRFLGVIAVASLGVAAIISYLIFIVLGREIKFTLTLAGIAGAIVAIGITADSFVVYFERIRDELREGKRLRSAVEHGWERARRTILAADFVSLLAATVLYYLSVGSVRGFAFTLGLTTAIDI
;
A
#
# COMPACT_ATOMS: atom_id res chain seq x y z
N LEU A 1 -23.44 -21.29 17.08
CA LEU A 1 -22.01 -21.56 16.87
C LEU A 1 -21.40 -20.47 16.02
N SER A 2 -20.19 -20.06 16.37
CA SER A 2 -19.38 -19.14 15.58
C SER A 2 -18.11 -19.84 15.09
N GLY A 3 -17.38 -19.22 14.16
CA GLY A 3 -16.10 -19.76 13.70
C GLY A 3 -15.07 -19.97 14.82
N THR A 4 -15.16 -19.22 15.92
CA THR A 4 -14.30 -19.37 17.11
C THR A 4 -14.56 -20.65 17.91
N ASP A 5 -15.71 -21.31 17.69
CA ASP A 5 -16.06 -22.59 18.31
C ASP A 5 -15.40 -23.79 17.61
N VAL A 6 -14.75 -23.57 16.42
CA VAL A 6 -14.03 -24.60 15.66
C VAL A 6 -12.56 -24.61 16.06
N GLN A 7 -12.05 -25.78 16.49
CA GLN A 7 -10.65 -25.98 16.84
C GLN A 7 -9.80 -26.35 15.61
N SER A 8 -10.32 -27.27 14.78
CA SER A 8 -9.65 -27.70 13.55
C SER A 8 -10.64 -28.18 12.50
N ALA A 9 -10.26 -28.07 11.24
CA ALA A 9 -11.00 -28.60 10.10
C ALA A 9 -10.02 -29.20 9.10
N THR A 10 -10.27 -30.43 8.65
CA THR A 10 -9.41 -31.15 7.69
C THR A 10 -10.27 -31.79 6.60
N ALA A 11 -9.83 -31.60 5.34
CA ALA A 11 -10.46 -32.28 4.19
C ALA A 11 -9.78 -33.64 3.96
N GLY A 12 -10.56 -34.68 3.77
CA GLY A 12 -10.05 -36.02 3.53
C GLY A 12 -11.05 -36.91 2.78
N LEU A 13 -10.60 -38.11 2.43
CA LEU A 13 -11.46 -39.16 1.98
C LEU A 13 -11.84 -40.04 3.19
N PRO A 14 -13.07 -40.60 3.23
CA PRO A 14 -13.47 -41.49 4.32
C PRO A 14 -12.53 -42.68 4.43
N THR A 15 -12.15 -43.02 5.66
CA THR A 15 -11.22 -44.11 5.95
C THR A 15 -11.84 -45.48 5.68
N GLN A 16 -13.15 -45.62 5.57
CA GLN A 16 -13.89 -46.83 5.25
C GLN A 16 -15.07 -46.50 4.36
N GLY A 17 -15.17 -47.18 3.21
CA GLY A 17 -16.30 -47.09 2.28
C GLY A 17 -16.02 -46.25 1.02
N ALA A 18 -16.86 -46.44 0.00
CA ALA A 18 -16.87 -45.65 -1.25
C ALA A 18 -17.64 -44.35 -0.99
N GLY A 19 -16.96 -43.33 -0.49
CA GLY A 19 -17.55 -41.99 -0.28
C GLY A 19 -16.74 -40.88 -1.00
N GLY A 20 -17.39 -39.77 -1.28
CA GLY A 20 -16.76 -38.56 -1.82
C GLY A 20 -15.88 -37.87 -0.77
N TRP A 21 -15.28 -36.74 -1.17
CA TRP A 21 -14.52 -35.91 -0.23
C TRP A 21 -15.39 -35.40 0.92
N GLN A 22 -14.84 -35.39 2.13
CA GLN A 22 -15.51 -34.93 3.33
C GLN A 22 -14.62 -33.93 4.08
N VAL A 23 -15.23 -33.16 4.98
CA VAL A 23 -14.53 -32.26 5.90
C VAL A 23 -14.80 -32.69 7.34
N ASP A 24 -13.75 -33.09 8.03
CA ASP A 24 -13.79 -33.47 9.42
C ASP A 24 -13.50 -32.24 10.29
N LEU A 25 -14.41 -31.98 11.23
CA LEU A 25 -14.38 -30.86 12.16
C LEU A 25 -14.11 -31.35 13.59
N THR A 26 -13.24 -30.63 14.28
CA THR A 26 -13.11 -30.75 15.74
C THR A 26 -13.49 -29.41 16.36
N LEU A 27 -14.37 -29.44 17.35
CA LEU A 27 -14.87 -28.26 18.04
C LEU A 27 -14.11 -28.03 19.34
N THR A 28 -14.07 -26.80 19.79
CA THR A 28 -13.59 -26.45 21.14
C THR A 28 -14.54 -27.05 22.19
N THR A 29 -14.12 -27.11 23.46
CA THR A 29 -14.96 -27.65 24.53
C THR A 29 -16.31 -26.94 24.66
N ASP A 30 -16.34 -25.63 24.51
CA ASP A 30 -17.57 -24.85 24.57
C ASP A 30 -18.36 -24.96 23.25
N GLY A 31 -17.70 -25.04 22.11
CA GLY A 31 -18.30 -25.31 20.81
C GLY A 31 -18.99 -26.68 20.81
N ALA A 32 -18.35 -27.70 21.35
CA ALA A 32 -18.91 -29.05 21.47
C ALA A 32 -20.21 -29.08 22.27
N LYS A 33 -20.29 -28.36 23.39
CA LYS A 33 -21.52 -28.26 24.21
C LYS A 33 -22.66 -27.61 23.43
N LYS A 34 -22.38 -26.44 22.83
CA LYS A 34 -23.36 -25.73 22.01
C LYS A 34 -23.84 -26.58 20.82
N PHE A 35 -22.91 -27.32 20.19
CA PHE A 35 -23.23 -28.18 19.04
C PHE A 35 -24.06 -29.38 19.46
N ALA A 36 -23.76 -30.00 20.62
CA ALA A 36 -24.54 -31.09 21.17
C ALA A 36 -26.00 -30.67 21.46
N GLU A 37 -26.21 -29.50 22.07
CA GLU A 37 -27.56 -28.96 22.31
C GLU A 37 -28.31 -28.68 21.02
N ALA A 38 -27.63 -28.01 20.02
CA ALA A 38 -28.22 -27.71 18.74
C ALA A 38 -28.61 -29.00 17.98
N THR A 39 -27.69 -29.96 17.88
CA THR A 39 -27.93 -31.22 17.17
C THR A 39 -28.98 -32.09 17.83
N LYS A 40 -29.08 -32.07 19.18
CA LYS A 40 -30.15 -32.72 19.92
C LYS A 40 -31.53 -32.12 19.58
N SER A 41 -31.61 -30.80 19.48
CA SER A 41 -32.87 -30.13 19.09
C SER A 41 -33.25 -30.40 17.61
N LEU A 42 -32.24 -30.37 16.72
CA LEU A 42 -32.46 -30.60 15.31
C LEU A 42 -32.84 -32.07 14.96
N SER A 43 -32.17 -33.02 15.61
CA SER A 43 -32.47 -34.47 15.37
C SER A 43 -33.87 -34.89 15.77
N ALA A 44 -34.53 -34.14 16.69
CA ALA A 44 -35.91 -34.36 17.04
C ALA A 44 -36.92 -33.81 16.03
N GLN A 45 -36.47 -33.05 15.05
CA GLN A 45 -37.31 -32.42 14.03
C GLN A 45 -37.37 -33.28 12.74
N LYS A 46 -38.47 -33.12 11.95
CA LYS A 46 -38.58 -33.76 10.64
C LYS A 46 -38.00 -32.90 9.53
N SER A 47 -37.46 -33.55 8.49
CA SER A 47 -36.99 -32.86 7.29
C SER A 47 -38.11 -31.94 6.72
N PRO A 48 -37.76 -30.71 6.27
CA PRO A 48 -36.43 -30.11 6.12
C PRO A 48 -35.89 -29.34 7.37
N ASN A 49 -36.62 -29.35 8.50
CA ASN A 49 -36.28 -28.54 9.67
C ASN A 49 -35.14 -29.14 10.52
N ASN A 50 -34.65 -30.33 10.18
CA ASN A 50 -33.51 -30.99 10.82
C ASN A 50 -32.16 -30.68 10.15
N GLN A 51 -32.02 -29.53 9.50
CA GLN A 51 -30.80 -29.14 8.80
C GLN A 51 -29.97 -28.16 9.66
N PHE A 52 -28.66 -28.32 9.61
CA PHE A 52 -27.70 -27.41 10.23
C PHE A 52 -26.98 -26.61 9.13
N ALA A 53 -27.32 -25.34 8.97
CA ALA A 53 -26.72 -24.51 7.94
C ALA A 53 -25.31 -24.01 8.35
N ILE A 54 -24.37 -24.17 7.43
CA ILE A 54 -23.03 -23.60 7.51
C ILE A 54 -23.03 -22.32 6.67
N ILE A 55 -22.87 -21.19 7.32
CA ILE A 55 -22.95 -19.87 6.70
C ILE A 55 -21.58 -19.21 6.73
N LEU A 56 -21.12 -18.69 5.61
CA LEU A 56 -19.93 -17.91 5.46
C LEU A 56 -20.30 -16.56 4.80
N ASP A 57 -19.98 -15.46 5.45
CA ASP A 57 -20.25 -14.09 4.95
C ASP A 57 -21.72 -13.89 4.49
N GLY A 58 -22.64 -14.50 5.22
CA GLY A 58 -24.08 -14.43 4.90
C GLY A 58 -24.55 -15.38 3.80
N ILE A 59 -23.68 -16.18 3.20
CA ILE A 59 -23.99 -17.16 2.17
C ILE A 59 -24.01 -18.56 2.77
N VAL A 60 -25.07 -19.32 2.51
CA VAL A 60 -25.17 -20.73 2.93
C VAL A 60 -24.29 -21.60 2.05
N MET A 61 -23.18 -22.11 2.62
CA MET A 61 -22.25 -22.99 1.93
C MET A 61 -22.71 -24.45 1.89
N SER A 62 -23.39 -24.90 2.95
CA SER A 62 -23.92 -26.25 3.08
C SER A 62 -25.00 -26.31 4.16
N ALA A 63 -25.95 -27.19 4.05
CA ALA A 63 -27.02 -27.41 5.01
C ALA A 63 -27.26 -28.91 5.25
N PRO A 64 -26.29 -29.65 5.85
CA PRO A 64 -26.43 -31.07 6.09
C PRO A 64 -27.57 -31.37 7.06
N GLN A 65 -28.22 -32.56 6.88
CA GLN A 65 -29.22 -33.05 7.78
C GLN A 65 -28.58 -33.65 9.04
N VAL A 66 -29.19 -33.41 10.19
CA VAL A 66 -28.82 -33.97 11.46
C VAL A 66 -29.77 -35.09 11.82
N ASN A 67 -29.32 -36.33 11.73
CA ASN A 67 -30.15 -37.50 11.99
C ASN A 67 -30.01 -37.98 13.44
N GLU A 68 -28.88 -37.71 14.07
CA GLU A 68 -28.59 -38.13 15.46
C GLU A 68 -27.91 -36.99 16.20
N PRO A 69 -28.06 -36.91 17.54
CA PRO A 69 -27.32 -35.95 18.38
C PRO A 69 -25.83 -36.23 18.34
N ILE A 70 -25.04 -35.18 18.04
CA ILE A 70 -23.58 -35.28 17.97
C ILE A 70 -22.99 -34.74 19.30
N LEU A 71 -22.60 -35.69 20.19
CA LEU A 71 -22.15 -35.35 21.55
C LEU A 71 -20.63 -35.29 21.70
N GLY A 72 -19.89 -35.84 20.71
CA GLY A 72 -18.43 -36.08 20.82
C GLY A 72 -17.53 -34.90 20.48
N GLY A 73 -18.09 -33.73 20.13
CA GLY A 73 -17.27 -32.55 19.76
C GLY A 73 -16.57 -32.67 18.39
N SER A 74 -16.78 -33.76 17.66
CA SER A 74 -16.32 -33.96 16.29
C SER A 74 -17.49 -34.15 15.38
N ALA A 75 -17.44 -33.56 14.18
CA ALA A 75 -18.48 -33.69 13.16
C ALA A 75 -17.84 -33.86 11.78
N THR A 76 -18.48 -34.65 10.93
CA THR A 76 -18.05 -34.83 9.55
C THR A 76 -19.09 -34.24 8.60
N ILE A 77 -18.66 -33.32 7.76
CA ILE A 77 -19.49 -32.77 6.68
C ILE A 77 -19.25 -33.62 5.45
N SER A 78 -20.21 -34.43 5.10
CA SER A 78 -20.21 -35.28 3.89
C SER A 78 -21.12 -34.67 2.82
N GLY A 79 -20.75 -34.85 1.56
CA GLY A 79 -21.51 -34.35 0.42
C GLY A 79 -20.84 -34.71 -0.90
N SER A 80 -21.39 -34.24 -2.01
CA SER A 80 -20.81 -34.41 -3.33
C SER A 80 -19.67 -33.39 -3.57
N PHE A 81 -18.70 -33.32 -2.65
CA PHE A 81 -17.60 -32.40 -2.78
C PHE A 81 -16.51 -32.90 -3.71
N THR A 82 -15.98 -32.03 -4.54
CA THR A 82 -14.70 -32.25 -5.20
C THR A 82 -13.55 -32.06 -4.21
N ALA A 83 -12.36 -32.56 -4.55
CA ALA A 83 -11.15 -32.35 -3.73
C ALA A 83 -10.88 -30.86 -3.43
N GLN A 84 -11.16 -30.01 -4.40
CA GLN A 84 -10.91 -28.58 -4.33
C GLN A 84 -11.91 -27.86 -3.41
N GLU A 85 -13.19 -28.23 -3.53
CA GLU A 85 -14.26 -27.67 -2.67
C GLU A 85 -14.09 -28.10 -1.21
N ALA A 86 -13.78 -29.37 -0.94
CA ALA A 86 -13.53 -29.85 0.41
C ALA A 86 -12.32 -29.16 1.07
N LYS A 87 -11.23 -28.97 0.31
CA LYS A 87 -10.05 -28.23 0.79
C LYS A 87 -10.38 -26.77 1.06
N ALA A 88 -11.09 -26.09 0.15
CA ALA A 88 -11.50 -24.70 0.34
C ALA A 88 -12.38 -24.55 1.59
N LEU A 89 -13.40 -25.43 1.74
CA LEU A 89 -14.28 -25.42 2.91
C LEU A 89 -13.52 -25.69 4.21
N SER A 90 -12.57 -26.64 4.20
CA SER A 90 -11.75 -26.93 5.40
C SER A 90 -10.87 -25.74 5.79
N GLN A 91 -10.30 -25.02 4.83
CA GLN A 91 -9.50 -23.82 5.10
C GLN A 91 -10.36 -22.71 5.70
N VAL A 92 -11.52 -22.46 5.12
CA VAL A 92 -12.49 -21.47 5.63
C VAL A 92 -12.90 -21.80 7.07
N LEU A 93 -13.24 -23.06 7.37
CA LEU A 93 -13.68 -23.50 8.68
C LEU A 93 -12.51 -23.50 9.69
N LYS A 94 -11.29 -23.83 9.25
CA LYS A 94 -10.08 -23.85 10.09
C LYS A 94 -9.67 -22.46 10.54
N PHE A 95 -9.74 -21.46 9.65
CA PHE A 95 -9.35 -20.09 9.98
C PHE A 95 -10.48 -19.29 10.60
N GLY A 96 -11.73 -19.77 10.51
CA GLY A 96 -12.91 -19.31 11.24
C GLY A 96 -13.13 -17.79 11.20
N ALA A 97 -13.79 -17.28 12.19
CA ALA A 97 -13.88 -15.85 12.41
C ALA A 97 -12.52 -15.31 12.88
N LEU A 98 -11.90 -14.49 12.07
CA LEU A 98 -10.73 -13.73 12.50
C LEU A 98 -11.12 -12.91 13.74
N PRO A 99 -10.30 -12.92 14.82
CA PRO A 99 -10.59 -12.15 16.04
C PRO A 99 -10.50 -10.63 15.81
N ILE A 100 -10.19 -10.21 14.58
CA ILE A 100 -10.01 -8.82 14.16
C ILE A 100 -10.91 -8.58 12.96
N SER A 101 -11.73 -7.51 13.00
CA SER A 101 -12.46 -7.03 11.84
C SER A 101 -11.46 -6.45 10.82
N LEU A 102 -11.32 -7.09 9.68
CA LEU A 102 -10.54 -6.56 8.56
C LEU A 102 -11.46 -5.68 7.72
N ASN A 103 -11.17 -4.39 7.70
CA ASN A 103 -11.75 -3.48 6.73
C ASN A 103 -10.81 -3.38 5.53
N VAL A 104 -11.37 -3.46 4.33
CA VAL A 104 -10.61 -3.20 3.10
C VAL A 104 -10.46 -1.68 2.99
N ASP A 105 -9.25 -1.18 3.21
CA ASP A 105 -8.95 0.26 3.14
C ASP A 105 -8.81 0.70 1.68
N GLU A 106 -8.13 -0.09 0.86
CA GLU A 106 -7.96 0.19 -0.57
C GLU A 106 -7.72 -1.09 -1.37
N VAL A 107 -8.37 -1.19 -2.52
CA VAL A 107 -8.12 -2.24 -3.51
C VAL A 107 -7.59 -1.60 -4.78
N GLN A 108 -6.28 -1.70 -5.01
CA GLN A 108 -5.66 -1.30 -6.28
C GLN A 108 -5.47 -2.51 -7.19
N GLN A 109 -6.26 -2.59 -8.25
CA GLN A 109 -6.04 -3.55 -9.33
C GLN A 109 -5.12 -2.89 -10.38
N ILE A 110 -3.85 -3.24 -10.37
CA ILE A 110 -2.89 -2.78 -11.36
C ILE A 110 -2.59 -3.95 -12.29
N SER A 111 -3.00 -3.84 -13.57
CA SER A 111 -2.54 -4.81 -14.56
C SER A 111 -1.04 -4.61 -14.82
N PRO A 112 -0.27 -5.68 -15.03
CA PRO A 112 1.18 -5.57 -15.27
C PRO A 112 1.55 -4.67 -16.46
N THR A 113 0.70 -4.66 -17.48
CA THR A 113 0.88 -3.82 -18.68
C THR A 113 0.64 -2.34 -18.40
N LEU A 114 -0.43 -2.01 -17.64
CA LEU A 114 -0.73 -0.63 -17.27
C LEU A 114 0.35 -0.04 -16.36
N GLY A 115 0.91 -0.84 -15.44
CA GLY A 115 1.98 -0.39 -14.55
C GLY A 115 3.26 -0.01 -15.31
N SER A 116 3.67 -0.80 -16.30
CA SER A 116 4.86 -0.52 -17.11
C SER A 116 4.68 0.70 -18.00
N ASP A 117 3.50 0.87 -18.60
CA ASP A 117 3.20 2.00 -19.47
C ASP A 117 3.11 3.32 -18.69
N GLN A 118 2.50 3.30 -17.51
CA GLN A 118 2.44 4.44 -16.61
C GLN A 118 3.84 4.85 -16.12
N LEU A 119 4.68 3.89 -15.74
CA LEU A 119 6.06 4.15 -15.33
C LEU A 119 6.85 4.80 -16.47
N ARG A 120 6.74 4.24 -17.67
CA ARG A 120 7.42 4.78 -18.87
C ARG A 120 6.95 6.19 -19.20
N ALA A 121 5.65 6.44 -19.19
CA ALA A 121 5.07 7.76 -19.41
C ALA A 121 5.52 8.76 -18.33
N GLY A 122 5.53 8.38 -17.07
CA GLY A 122 6.01 9.21 -15.96
C GLY A 122 7.48 9.56 -16.07
N VAL A 123 8.34 8.59 -16.38
CA VAL A 123 9.78 8.83 -16.60
C VAL A 123 10.03 9.74 -17.79
N LEU A 124 9.32 9.54 -18.91
CA LEU A 124 9.44 10.40 -20.09
C LEU A 124 9.00 11.84 -19.78
N ALA A 125 7.88 12.02 -19.07
CA ALA A 125 7.42 13.33 -18.63
C ALA A 125 8.43 14.00 -17.69
N GLY A 126 9.04 13.25 -16.77
CA GLY A 126 10.10 13.75 -15.88
C GLY A 126 11.35 14.20 -16.63
N ILE A 127 11.83 13.39 -17.58
CA ILE A 127 12.98 13.75 -18.43
C ILE A 127 12.66 15.02 -19.25
N PHE A 128 11.46 15.08 -19.85
CA PHE A 128 11.03 16.24 -20.62
C PHE A 128 10.98 17.51 -19.76
N GLY A 129 10.40 17.44 -18.54
CA GLY A 129 10.37 18.54 -17.60
C GLY A 129 11.78 18.99 -17.18
N LEU A 130 12.67 18.04 -16.87
CA LEU A 130 14.08 18.32 -16.55
C LEU A 130 14.82 19.02 -17.71
N VAL A 131 14.64 18.55 -18.94
CA VAL A 131 15.25 19.14 -20.12
C VAL A 131 14.76 20.57 -20.33
N LEU A 132 13.45 20.81 -20.22
CA LEU A 132 12.90 22.17 -20.33
C LEU A 132 13.44 23.10 -19.23
N THR A 133 13.51 22.64 -17.99
CA THR A 133 14.08 23.39 -16.88
C THR A 133 15.57 23.69 -17.13
N ALA A 134 16.34 22.70 -17.60
CA ALA A 134 17.74 22.87 -17.92
C ALA A 134 17.95 23.91 -19.05
N ILE A 135 17.15 23.82 -20.11
CA ILE A 135 17.19 24.80 -21.21
C ILE A 135 16.89 26.20 -20.69
N TYR A 136 15.83 26.34 -19.88
CA TYR A 136 15.48 27.63 -19.27
C TYR A 136 16.63 28.21 -18.43
N LEU A 137 17.20 27.41 -17.53
CA LEU A 137 18.29 27.82 -16.66
C LEU A 137 19.56 28.20 -17.45
N LEU A 138 19.91 27.41 -18.48
CA LEU A 138 21.06 27.70 -19.33
C LEU A 138 20.87 28.96 -20.17
N MET A 139 19.68 29.20 -20.73
CA MET A 139 19.39 30.39 -21.51
C MET A 139 19.37 31.65 -20.67
N TYR A 140 18.76 31.59 -19.49
CA TYR A 140 18.57 32.75 -18.63
C TYR A 140 19.79 33.08 -17.78
N TYR A 141 20.40 32.06 -17.13
CA TYR A 141 21.53 32.23 -16.23
C TYR A 141 22.89 31.90 -16.83
N ARG A 142 22.93 31.43 -18.06
CA ARG A 142 24.19 31.15 -18.81
C ARG A 142 25.12 30.26 -17.99
N PHE A 143 26.27 30.77 -17.56
CA PHE A 143 27.28 30.00 -16.82
C PHE A 143 26.78 29.50 -15.46
N LEU A 144 26.04 30.32 -14.73
CA LEU A 144 25.39 29.88 -13.46
C LEU A 144 24.36 28.77 -13.70
N GLY A 145 23.68 28.79 -14.85
CA GLY A 145 22.76 27.73 -15.23
C GLY A 145 23.43 26.36 -15.37
N VAL A 146 24.70 26.31 -15.81
CA VAL A 146 25.44 25.03 -15.88
C VAL A 146 25.63 24.44 -14.48
N ILE A 147 25.95 25.28 -13.50
CA ILE A 147 26.10 24.85 -12.10
C ILE A 147 24.76 24.32 -11.56
N ALA A 148 23.66 25.03 -11.80
CA ALA A 148 22.34 24.59 -11.38
C ALA A 148 21.95 23.25 -11.99
N VAL A 149 22.13 23.08 -13.32
CA VAL A 149 21.82 21.82 -14.01
C VAL A 149 22.66 20.67 -13.47
N ALA A 150 23.96 20.90 -13.20
CA ALA A 150 24.80 19.88 -12.59
C ALA A 150 24.33 19.52 -11.17
N SER A 151 23.95 20.51 -10.35
CA SER A 151 23.41 20.28 -9.00
C SER A 151 22.06 19.55 -9.02
N LEU A 152 21.16 19.90 -9.95
CA LEU A 152 19.90 19.15 -10.17
C LEU A 152 20.17 17.69 -10.55
N GLY A 153 21.20 17.45 -11.37
CA GLY A 153 21.62 16.10 -11.73
C GLY A 153 22.09 15.30 -10.50
N VAL A 154 22.88 15.93 -9.61
CA VAL A 154 23.31 15.30 -8.37
C VAL A 154 22.12 15.02 -7.45
N ALA A 155 21.21 15.98 -7.26
CA ALA A 155 19.99 15.80 -6.46
C ALA A 155 19.13 14.65 -6.99
N ALA A 156 18.95 14.55 -8.31
CA ALA A 156 18.21 13.47 -8.95
C ALA A 156 18.86 12.10 -8.71
N ILE A 157 20.20 12.00 -8.76
CA ILE A 157 20.93 10.77 -8.50
C ILE A 157 20.78 10.38 -7.02
N ILE A 158 20.92 11.32 -6.09
CA ILE A 158 20.75 11.05 -4.66
C ILE A 158 19.32 10.57 -4.37
N SER A 159 18.31 11.26 -4.89
CA SER A 159 16.90 10.86 -4.75
C SER A 159 16.65 9.47 -5.31
N TYR A 160 17.21 9.16 -6.47
CA TYR A 160 17.10 7.82 -7.08
C TYR A 160 17.72 6.73 -6.21
N LEU A 161 18.92 6.96 -5.67
CA LEU A 161 19.59 6.02 -4.77
C LEU A 161 18.77 5.78 -3.49
N ILE A 162 18.20 6.84 -2.92
CA ILE A 162 17.35 6.73 -1.73
C ILE A 162 16.09 5.92 -2.04
N PHE A 163 15.44 6.14 -3.19
CA PHE A 163 14.29 5.32 -3.59
C PHE A 163 14.65 3.83 -3.75
N ILE A 164 15.84 3.50 -4.27
CA ILE A 164 16.31 2.10 -4.33
C ILE A 164 16.45 1.52 -2.92
N VAL A 165 17.07 2.25 -2.00
CA VAL A 165 17.26 1.79 -0.62
C VAL A 165 15.91 1.58 0.07
N LEU A 166 14.98 2.54 -0.05
CA LEU A 166 13.64 2.40 0.52
C LEU A 166 12.86 1.22 -0.10
N GLY A 167 13.02 1.01 -1.40
CA GLY A 167 12.42 -0.15 -2.07
C GLY A 167 12.88 -1.48 -1.50
N ARG A 168 14.17 -1.58 -1.10
CA ARG A 168 14.74 -2.79 -0.50
C ARG A 168 14.35 -2.99 0.97
N GLU A 169 14.44 -1.93 1.78
CA GLU A 169 14.26 -2.01 3.23
C GLU A 169 12.79 -2.06 3.65
N ILE A 170 11.95 -1.19 3.11
CA ILE A 170 10.54 -1.06 3.50
C ILE A 170 9.56 -1.50 2.41
N LYS A 171 10.06 -2.14 1.34
CA LYS A 171 9.25 -2.55 0.18
C LYS A 171 8.45 -1.40 -0.43
N PHE A 172 9.01 -0.19 -0.38
CA PHE A 172 8.38 0.99 -0.96
C PHE A 172 8.20 0.80 -2.46
N THR A 173 6.97 0.98 -2.94
CA THR A 173 6.63 0.91 -4.37
C THR A 173 6.41 2.31 -4.90
N LEU A 174 7.19 2.69 -5.92
CA LEU A 174 7.04 3.99 -6.57
C LEU A 174 5.80 3.97 -7.48
N THR A 175 4.75 4.67 -7.05
CA THR A 175 3.52 4.84 -7.83
C THR A 175 3.66 5.98 -8.84
N LEU A 176 2.75 6.06 -9.83
CA LEU A 176 2.71 7.19 -10.78
C LEU A 176 2.60 8.54 -10.06
N ALA A 177 1.77 8.61 -9.02
CA ALA A 177 1.65 9.81 -8.18
C ALA A 177 2.96 10.11 -7.44
N GLY A 178 3.70 9.08 -6.98
CA GLY A 178 5.02 9.23 -6.40
C GLY A 178 6.04 9.80 -7.40
N ILE A 179 6.03 9.34 -8.65
CA ILE A 179 6.87 9.91 -9.71
C ILE A 179 6.52 11.39 -9.92
N ALA A 180 5.23 11.72 -9.99
CA ALA A 180 4.79 13.12 -10.10
C ALA A 180 5.28 13.98 -8.92
N GLY A 181 5.24 13.47 -7.69
CA GLY A 181 5.78 14.13 -6.50
C GLY A 181 7.28 14.41 -6.62
N ALA A 182 8.06 13.45 -7.10
CA ALA A 182 9.49 13.64 -7.35
C ALA A 182 9.77 14.69 -8.43
N ILE A 183 8.99 14.72 -9.51
CA ILE A 183 9.12 15.73 -10.57
C ILE A 183 8.83 17.14 -10.04
N VAL A 184 7.77 17.28 -9.25
CA VAL A 184 7.41 18.56 -8.61
C VAL A 184 8.52 19.02 -7.67
N ALA A 185 9.10 18.12 -6.87
CA ALA A 185 10.23 18.45 -5.99
C ALA A 185 11.44 18.98 -6.78
N ILE A 186 11.80 18.33 -7.89
CA ILE A 186 12.87 18.85 -8.78
C ILE A 186 12.56 20.26 -9.26
N GLY A 187 11.28 20.58 -9.54
CA GLY A 187 10.87 21.95 -9.89
C GLY A 187 11.10 22.93 -8.73
N ILE A 188 10.80 22.54 -7.50
CA ILE A 188 11.04 23.34 -6.28
C ILE A 188 12.54 23.57 -6.07
N THR A 189 13.36 22.52 -6.23
CA THR A 189 14.82 22.64 -6.18
C THR A 189 15.35 23.62 -7.23
N ALA A 190 14.84 23.56 -8.48
CA ALA A 190 15.21 24.50 -9.52
C ALA A 190 14.85 25.95 -9.17
N ASP A 191 13.69 26.18 -8.55
CA ASP A 191 13.27 27.50 -8.08
C ASP A 191 14.19 28.06 -6.99
N SER A 192 14.70 27.22 -6.11
CA SER A 192 15.68 27.58 -5.09
C SER A 192 16.98 28.12 -5.70
N PHE A 193 17.46 27.52 -6.81
CA PHE A 193 18.58 28.06 -7.58
C PHE A 193 18.28 29.41 -8.21
N VAL A 194 17.07 29.59 -8.76
CA VAL A 194 16.63 30.87 -9.32
C VAL A 194 16.67 31.96 -8.26
N VAL A 195 16.10 31.71 -7.07
CA VAL A 195 16.13 32.66 -5.95
C VAL A 195 17.57 33.02 -5.57
N TYR A 196 18.45 32.05 -5.46
CA TYR A 196 19.86 32.29 -5.12
C TYR A 196 20.58 33.12 -6.21
N PHE A 197 20.39 32.77 -7.46
CA PHE A 197 21.06 33.49 -8.58
C PHE A 197 20.56 34.93 -8.73
N GLU A 198 19.27 35.17 -8.52
CA GLU A 198 18.76 36.55 -8.51
C GLU A 198 19.37 37.37 -7.38
N ARG A 199 19.59 36.79 -6.19
CA ARG A 199 20.30 37.48 -5.10
C ARG A 199 21.75 37.79 -5.47
N ILE A 200 22.48 36.88 -6.12
CA ILE A 200 23.82 37.15 -6.62
C ILE A 200 23.80 38.29 -7.65
N ARG A 201 22.84 38.29 -8.58
CA ARG A 201 22.70 39.33 -9.60
C ARG A 201 22.39 40.70 -8.98
N ASP A 202 21.54 40.75 -7.97
CA ASP A 202 21.22 41.98 -7.26
C ASP A 202 22.49 42.56 -6.59
N GLU A 203 23.26 41.74 -5.89
CA GLU A 203 24.52 42.14 -5.25
C GLU A 203 25.57 42.62 -6.27
N LEU A 204 25.63 41.98 -7.45
CA LEU A 204 26.51 42.43 -8.56
C LEU A 204 26.06 43.77 -9.17
N ARG A 205 24.73 43.99 -9.27
CA ARG A 205 24.19 45.28 -9.74
C ARG A 205 24.47 46.42 -8.79
N GLU A 206 24.60 46.14 -7.46
CA GLU A 206 25.02 47.08 -6.46
C GLU A 206 26.54 47.40 -6.50
N GLY A 207 27.27 46.76 -7.46
CA GLY A 207 28.70 47.03 -7.67
C GLY A 207 29.65 46.21 -6.80
N LYS A 208 29.14 45.17 -6.11
CA LYS A 208 29.99 44.29 -5.30
C LYS A 208 30.80 43.35 -6.17
N ARG A 209 31.98 42.94 -5.66
CA ARG A 209 32.83 41.94 -6.32
C ARG A 209 32.14 40.57 -6.29
N LEU A 210 32.33 39.74 -7.32
CA LEU A 210 31.69 38.42 -7.48
C LEU A 210 31.77 37.56 -6.21
N ARG A 211 32.93 37.48 -5.55
CA ARG A 211 33.09 36.68 -4.35
C ARG A 211 32.18 37.17 -3.20
N SER A 212 32.15 38.48 -2.97
CA SER A 212 31.28 39.08 -1.97
C SER A 212 29.80 38.95 -2.33
N ALA A 213 29.45 39.06 -3.62
CA ALA A 213 28.09 38.88 -4.12
C ALA A 213 27.59 37.45 -3.89
N VAL A 214 28.42 36.44 -4.09
CA VAL A 214 28.08 35.03 -3.81
C VAL A 214 27.82 34.81 -2.29
N GLU A 215 28.70 35.30 -1.43
CA GLU A 215 28.57 35.14 0.03
C GLU A 215 27.32 35.84 0.58
N HIS A 216 27.12 37.12 0.25
CA HIS A 216 25.93 37.87 0.71
C HIS A 216 24.63 37.39 0.03
N GLY A 217 24.72 37.03 -1.24
CA GLY A 217 23.60 36.44 -1.94
C GLY A 217 23.11 35.17 -1.27
N TRP A 218 24.02 34.28 -0.84
CA TRP A 218 23.69 33.07 -0.09
C TRP A 218 23.03 33.38 1.27
N GLU A 219 23.60 34.31 2.05
CA GLU A 219 23.03 34.68 3.34
C GLU A 219 21.60 35.19 3.26
N ARG A 220 21.28 35.93 2.18
CA ARG A 220 19.94 36.42 1.93
C ARG A 220 19.01 35.34 1.36
N ALA A 221 19.50 34.55 0.40
CA ALA A 221 18.71 33.50 -0.27
C ALA A 221 18.34 32.38 0.69
N ARG A 222 19.29 31.89 1.50
CA ARG A 222 19.08 30.69 2.37
C ARG A 222 17.86 30.79 3.28
N ARG A 223 17.56 32.00 3.79
CA ARG A 223 16.37 32.19 4.65
C ARG A 223 15.08 31.99 3.88
N THR A 224 15.03 32.48 2.65
CA THR A 224 13.86 32.35 1.78
C THR A 224 13.70 30.91 1.31
N ILE A 225 14.80 30.28 0.90
CA ILE A 225 14.83 28.87 0.46
C ILE A 225 14.38 27.95 1.60
N LEU A 226 15.00 28.05 2.78
CA LEU A 226 14.63 27.23 3.94
C LEU A 226 13.18 27.44 4.38
N ALA A 227 12.66 28.67 4.27
CA ALA A 227 11.25 28.95 4.59
C ALA A 227 10.32 28.28 3.56
N ALA A 228 10.64 28.31 2.27
CA ALA A 228 9.87 27.68 1.22
C ALA A 228 9.88 26.14 1.35
N ASP A 229 11.07 25.58 1.60
CA ASP A 229 11.25 24.13 1.79
C ASP A 229 10.51 23.64 3.03
N PHE A 230 10.56 24.41 4.12
CA PHE A 230 9.80 24.09 5.33
C PHE A 230 8.28 24.09 5.09
N VAL A 231 7.76 25.06 4.34
CA VAL A 231 6.33 25.09 3.98
C VAL A 231 5.98 23.89 3.11
N SER A 232 6.81 23.56 2.12
CA SER A 232 6.63 22.39 1.24
C SER A 232 6.65 21.09 2.04
N LEU A 233 7.60 20.94 2.96
CA LEU A 233 7.72 19.78 3.85
C LEU A 233 6.51 19.67 4.78
N LEU A 234 6.03 20.79 5.33
CA LEU A 234 4.82 20.83 6.15
C LEU A 234 3.59 20.38 5.34
N ALA A 235 3.43 20.93 4.13
CA ALA A 235 2.33 20.54 3.24
C ALA A 235 2.39 19.06 2.88
N ALA A 236 3.57 18.54 2.53
CA ALA A 236 3.78 17.12 2.25
C ALA A 236 3.46 16.24 3.48
N THR A 237 3.87 16.66 4.67
CA THR A 237 3.58 15.96 5.92
C THR A 237 2.08 15.90 6.20
N VAL A 238 1.38 17.03 6.10
CA VAL A 238 -0.07 17.10 6.28
C VAL A 238 -0.79 16.20 5.27
N LEU A 239 -0.41 16.28 4.00
CA LEU A 239 -0.97 15.41 2.96
C LEU A 239 -0.69 13.93 3.24
N TYR A 240 0.50 13.57 3.72
CA TYR A 240 0.85 12.20 4.01
C TYR A 240 -0.03 11.57 5.11
N TYR A 241 -0.35 12.33 6.15
CA TYR A 241 -1.18 11.83 7.27
C TYR A 241 -2.69 11.89 6.99
N LEU A 242 -3.16 12.89 6.24
CA LEU A 242 -4.59 13.08 6.00
C LEU A 242 -5.09 12.40 4.72
N SER A 243 -4.20 12.04 3.79
CA SER A 243 -4.60 11.40 2.54
C SER A 243 -4.45 9.88 2.57
N VAL A 244 -5.12 9.24 1.61
CA VAL A 244 -5.08 7.80 1.36
C VAL A 244 -4.63 7.52 -0.07
N GLY A 245 -4.19 6.29 -0.33
CA GLY A 245 -3.91 5.82 -1.67
C GLY A 245 -2.78 6.56 -2.39
N SER A 246 -3.02 6.91 -3.64
CA SER A 246 -2.02 7.51 -4.53
C SER A 246 -1.54 8.89 -4.06
N VAL A 247 -2.41 9.68 -3.41
CA VAL A 247 -2.05 11.01 -2.89
C VAL A 247 -1.04 10.89 -1.76
N ARG A 248 -1.14 9.86 -0.92
CA ARG A 248 -0.15 9.57 0.11
C ARG A 248 1.23 9.24 -0.48
N GLY A 249 1.26 8.49 -1.59
CA GLY A 249 2.49 8.22 -2.33
C GLY A 249 3.14 9.48 -2.91
N PHE A 250 2.33 10.39 -3.48
CA PHE A 250 2.80 11.71 -3.92
C PHE A 250 3.40 12.52 -2.78
N ALA A 251 2.68 12.64 -1.67
CA ALA A 251 3.09 13.40 -0.50
C ALA A 251 4.41 12.86 0.10
N PHE A 252 4.55 11.54 0.17
CA PHE A 252 5.76 10.89 0.66
C PHE A 252 6.98 11.24 -0.20
N THR A 253 6.88 11.09 -1.53
CA THR A 253 8.01 11.39 -2.43
C THR A 253 8.35 12.87 -2.46
N LEU A 254 7.33 13.75 -2.46
CA LEU A 254 7.53 15.20 -2.38
C LEU A 254 8.26 15.58 -1.08
N GLY A 255 7.78 15.08 0.06
CA GLY A 255 8.38 15.39 1.36
C GLY A 255 9.80 14.84 1.49
N LEU A 256 10.04 13.61 1.02
CA LEU A 256 11.35 12.98 1.05
C LEU A 256 12.37 13.74 0.19
N THR A 257 12.02 14.09 -1.05
CA THR A 257 12.92 14.83 -1.95
C THR A 257 13.16 16.25 -1.45
N THR A 258 12.15 16.94 -0.92
CA THR A 258 12.35 18.24 -0.26
C THR A 258 13.28 18.14 0.95
N ALA A 259 13.16 17.07 1.75
CA ALA A 259 14.06 16.85 2.90
C ALA A 259 15.51 16.55 2.48
N ILE A 260 15.75 16.01 1.28
CA ILE A 260 17.09 15.78 0.72
C ILE A 260 17.72 17.08 0.24
N ASP A 261 16.91 18.04 -0.20
CA ASP A 261 17.36 19.32 -0.75
C ASP A 261 17.76 20.34 0.34
N ILE A 262 17.29 20.17 1.58
CA ILE A 262 17.62 20.99 2.76
C ILE A 262 19.02 20.66 3.28
#